data_19d42d74122dff00c9865643cd22a9e1
#
_entry.id   19d42d74122dff00c9865643cd22a9e1
#
_cell.length_a   1.000
_cell.length_b   1.000
_cell.length_c   1.000
_cell.angle_alpha   90.00
_cell.angle_beta   90.00
_cell.angle_gamma   90.00
#
_symmetry.space_group_name_H-M   'P 1'
#
loop_
_entity.id
_entity.type
_entity.pdbx_description
1 polymer ?
#
loop_
_entity_poly.entity_id
_entity_poly.type
_entity_poly.pdbx_seq_one_letter_code
_entity_poly.pdbx_strand_id
1 'polypeptide(L)'
;PKHVVYVWFDALVNYISALSPFDGDGELYKKYWPADLHLVGKEIVRFHTIIWPMMLMSLELPLPKKVFGHGWMIVDGTKMSKSLGNVIDPIPLIDTYGADSLRYYLLSEITLGNDGNFTLPNFVTKINADLSNDLGNLLNRTIAMIEKYHGGVITKCDDMDDLDRDVSTLAVQTAKDFEAAMENMELNKAIKT
;
A
#
# COMPACT_ATOMS: atom_id res chain seq x y z
N PRO A 1 18.52 39.55 -6.10
CA PRO A 1 18.66 39.01 -4.74
C PRO A 1 19.73 37.92 -4.70
N LYS A 2 20.55 37.91 -3.63
CA LYS A 2 21.60 36.91 -3.44
C LYS A 2 21.11 35.66 -2.66
N HIS A 3 19.85 35.66 -2.21
CA HIS A 3 19.27 34.63 -1.39
C HIS A 3 17.95 34.16 -1.97
N VAL A 4 17.60 32.91 -1.69
CA VAL A 4 16.32 32.27 -2.04
C VAL A 4 15.64 31.77 -0.77
N VAL A 5 14.32 31.73 -0.79
CA VAL A 5 13.55 31.14 0.32
C VAL A 5 13.65 29.62 0.24
N TYR A 6 13.89 29.00 1.38
CA TYR A 6 13.90 27.54 1.49
C TYR A 6 12.47 27.00 1.60
N VAL A 7 11.95 26.55 0.49
CA VAL A 7 10.53 26.19 0.32
C VAL A 7 10.05 25.08 1.26
N TRP A 8 10.91 24.20 1.75
CA TRP A 8 10.52 23.10 2.63
C TRP A 8 9.99 23.56 4.00
N PHE A 9 10.38 24.74 4.49
CA PHE A 9 9.78 25.31 5.68
C PHE A 9 8.29 25.58 5.49
N ASP A 10 7.92 26.14 4.36
CA ASP A 10 6.53 26.39 4.00
C ASP A 10 5.79 25.09 3.72
N ALA A 11 6.36 24.22 2.88
CA ALA A 11 5.74 22.97 2.48
C ALA A 11 5.42 22.03 3.65
N LEU A 12 6.32 21.90 4.63
CA LEU A 12 6.13 21.01 5.79
C LEU A 12 5.05 21.49 6.75
N VAL A 13 4.87 22.79 6.89
CA VAL A 13 3.82 23.37 7.74
C VAL A 13 2.42 22.95 7.29
N ASN A 14 2.25 22.62 6.00
CA ASN A 14 0.96 22.19 5.45
C ASN A 14 0.33 21.00 6.22
N TYR A 15 1.13 20.09 6.77
CA TYR A 15 0.62 18.98 7.56
C TYR A 15 -0.18 19.40 8.80
N ILE A 16 0.12 20.57 9.34
CA ILE A 16 -0.56 21.12 10.52
C ILE A 16 -1.57 22.18 10.09
N SER A 17 -1.18 23.11 9.20
CA SER A 17 -2.04 24.23 8.83
C SER A 17 -3.35 23.78 8.20
N ALA A 18 -3.33 22.66 7.44
CA ALA A 18 -4.54 22.06 6.89
C ALA A 18 -5.52 21.52 7.96
N LEU A 19 -5.05 21.30 9.18
CA LEU A 19 -5.88 20.85 10.30
C LEU A 19 -6.39 22.00 11.16
N SER A 20 -6.08 23.25 10.79
CA SER A 20 -6.54 24.48 11.47
C SER A 20 -6.36 24.45 12.99
N PRO A 21 -5.15 24.19 13.53
CA PRO A 21 -4.92 24.05 14.97
C PRO A 21 -5.15 25.34 15.75
N PHE A 22 -5.12 26.49 15.06
CA PHE A 22 -5.21 27.81 15.65
C PHE A 22 -6.53 28.52 15.32
N ASP A 23 -7.37 27.90 14.48
CA ASP A 23 -8.66 28.43 14.06
C ASP A 23 -9.79 27.61 14.70
N GLY A 24 -10.72 28.30 15.39
CA GLY A 24 -11.86 27.65 16.03
C GLY A 24 -11.44 26.77 17.23
N ASP A 25 -12.05 25.58 17.34
CA ASP A 25 -11.85 24.65 18.46
C ASP A 25 -10.69 23.65 18.23
N GLY A 26 -10.08 23.66 17.04
CA GLY A 26 -8.98 22.78 16.67
C GLY A 26 -9.36 21.29 16.61
N GLU A 27 -10.62 20.98 16.36
CA GLU A 27 -11.13 19.58 16.36
C GLU A 27 -10.43 18.69 15.36
N LEU A 28 -10.14 19.18 14.14
CA LEU A 28 -9.42 18.39 13.14
C LEU A 28 -7.99 18.10 13.60
N TYR A 29 -7.31 19.07 14.20
CA TYR A 29 -5.98 18.88 14.74
C TYR A 29 -5.99 17.84 15.88
N LYS A 30 -6.88 17.95 16.85
CA LYS A 30 -7.01 16.99 17.94
C LYS A 30 -7.30 15.57 17.46
N LYS A 31 -8.05 15.44 16.36
CA LYS A 31 -8.43 14.14 15.80
C LYS A 31 -7.33 13.49 14.97
N TYR A 32 -6.56 14.25 14.21
CA TYR A 32 -5.65 13.72 13.20
C TYR A 32 -4.17 13.95 13.49
N TRP A 33 -3.85 14.78 14.49
CA TRP A 33 -2.47 15.00 14.89
C TRP A 33 -2.18 14.43 16.29
N PRO A 34 -1.05 13.76 16.55
CA PRO A 34 0.05 13.47 15.60
C PRO A 34 -0.32 12.45 14.54
N ALA A 35 0.25 12.59 13.34
CA ALA A 35 0.11 11.62 12.27
C ALA A 35 0.65 10.25 12.69
N ASP A 36 -0.09 9.18 12.40
CA ASP A 36 0.36 7.81 12.65
C ASP A 36 1.52 7.44 11.71
N LEU A 37 1.44 7.89 10.45
CA LEU A 37 2.44 7.62 9.44
C LEU A 37 2.59 8.78 8.47
N HIS A 38 3.83 9.21 8.23
CA HIS A 38 4.22 9.95 7.05
C HIS A 38 4.80 8.98 6.02
N LEU A 39 4.05 8.68 4.97
CA LEU A 39 4.50 7.87 3.85
C LEU A 39 4.98 8.80 2.74
N VAL A 40 6.27 8.78 2.46
CA VAL A 40 6.93 9.74 1.56
C VAL A 40 7.90 9.05 0.61
N GLY A 41 8.22 9.69 -0.51
CA GLY A 41 9.29 9.21 -1.39
C GLY A 41 10.67 9.30 -0.70
N LYS A 42 11.56 8.37 -1.01
CA LYS A 42 12.90 8.31 -0.38
C LYS A 42 13.71 9.60 -0.55
N GLU A 43 13.45 10.35 -1.60
CA GLU A 43 14.15 11.60 -1.90
C GLU A 43 13.85 12.73 -0.91
N ILE A 44 12.69 12.67 -0.25
CA ILE A 44 12.25 13.68 0.72
C ILE A 44 12.25 13.17 2.17
N VAL A 45 12.72 11.96 2.42
CA VAL A 45 12.83 11.39 3.78
C VAL A 45 13.58 12.31 4.71
N ARG A 46 14.70 12.91 4.26
CA ARG A 46 15.52 13.81 5.09
C ARG A 46 14.72 15.02 5.60
N PHE A 47 13.80 15.54 4.80
CA PHE A 47 12.96 16.66 5.21
C PHE A 47 11.94 16.24 6.29
N HIS A 48 11.45 15.03 6.23
CA HIS A 48 10.43 14.50 7.15
C HIS A 48 11.02 13.88 8.42
N THR A 49 12.31 13.49 8.39
CA THR A 49 12.98 12.87 9.55
C THR A 49 13.90 13.80 10.31
N ILE A 50 14.31 14.93 9.71
CA ILE A 50 15.21 15.90 10.33
C ILE A 50 14.54 17.26 10.45
N ILE A 51 14.22 17.90 9.31
CA ILE A 51 13.73 19.28 9.30
C ILE A 51 12.36 19.39 9.98
N TRP A 52 11.44 18.52 9.61
CA TRP A 52 10.08 18.52 10.17
C TRP A 52 10.05 18.27 11.68
N PRO A 53 10.71 17.24 12.23
CA PRO A 53 10.83 17.09 13.68
C PRO A 53 11.46 18.30 14.38
N MET A 54 12.50 18.92 13.82
CA MET A 54 13.10 20.13 14.40
C MET A 54 12.11 21.29 14.47
N MET A 55 11.30 21.49 13.44
CA MET A 55 10.25 22.51 13.43
C MET A 55 9.19 22.22 14.50
N LEU A 56 8.71 21.00 14.57
CA LEU A 56 7.71 20.58 15.58
C LEU A 56 8.23 20.72 17.01
N MET A 57 9.46 20.28 17.26
CA MET A 57 10.09 20.43 18.58
C MET A 57 10.27 21.90 18.98
N SER A 58 10.60 22.76 18.03
CA SER A 58 10.73 24.21 18.29
C SER A 58 9.37 24.86 18.63
N LEU A 59 8.28 24.26 18.21
CA LEU A 59 6.91 24.70 18.49
C LEU A 59 6.27 23.94 19.67
N GLU A 60 7.03 23.03 20.31
CA GLU A 60 6.54 22.15 21.38
C GLU A 60 5.34 21.29 20.96
N LEU A 61 5.28 20.94 19.68
CA LEU A 61 4.21 20.12 19.11
C LEU A 61 4.59 18.64 19.06
N PRO A 62 3.62 17.71 19.19
CA PRO A 62 3.86 16.28 19.10
C PRO A 62 4.48 15.87 17.75
N LEU A 63 5.40 14.90 17.79
CA LEU A 63 6.02 14.35 16.58
C LEU A 63 5.13 13.29 15.92
N PRO A 64 5.21 13.08 14.60
CA PRO A 64 4.61 11.93 13.92
C PRO A 64 5.12 10.63 14.54
N LYS A 65 4.27 9.60 14.59
CA LYS A 65 4.64 8.31 15.20
C LYS A 65 5.63 7.53 14.34
N LYS A 66 5.50 7.61 13.02
CA LYS A 66 6.34 6.89 12.06
C LYS A 66 6.56 7.71 10.79
N VAL A 67 7.75 7.64 10.22
CA VAL A 67 8.06 8.12 8.87
C VAL A 67 8.58 6.93 8.07
N PHE A 68 7.99 6.68 6.90
CA PHE A 68 8.41 5.61 6.01
C PHE A 68 8.71 6.16 4.62
N GLY A 69 9.92 5.87 4.11
CA GLY A 69 10.35 6.27 2.78
C GLY A 69 10.19 5.12 1.78
N HIS A 70 9.32 5.28 0.78
CA HIS A 70 9.23 4.31 -0.31
C HIS A 70 10.23 4.61 -1.43
N GLY A 71 10.61 3.58 -2.19
CA GLY A 71 11.49 3.69 -3.36
C GLY A 71 10.83 4.38 -4.56
N TRP A 72 11.59 4.56 -5.61
CA TRP A 72 11.08 5.09 -6.87
C TRP A 72 10.40 4.00 -7.70
N MET A 73 9.41 4.43 -8.47
CA MET A 73 8.93 3.65 -9.59
C MET A 73 9.84 3.93 -10.79
N ILE A 74 10.49 2.88 -11.28
CA ILE A 74 11.29 2.92 -12.50
C ILE A 74 10.56 2.16 -13.61
N VAL A 75 10.83 2.49 -14.85
CA VAL A 75 10.21 1.87 -16.02
C VAL A 75 11.31 1.37 -16.93
N ASP A 76 11.25 0.08 -17.27
CA ASP A 76 12.26 -0.59 -18.09
C ASP A 76 13.71 -0.30 -17.60
N GLY A 77 13.90 -0.38 -16.28
CA GLY A 77 15.19 -0.15 -15.65
C GLY A 77 15.63 1.31 -15.55
N THR A 78 14.82 2.27 -15.98
CA THR A 78 15.16 3.69 -16.01
C THR A 78 14.20 4.50 -15.15
N LYS A 79 14.70 5.49 -14.41
CA LYS A 79 13.88 6.41 -13.62
C LYS A 79 12.87 7.12 -14.52
N MET A 80 11.58 7.13 -14.11
CA MET A 80 10.56 7.91 -14.80
C MET A 80 10.91 9.38 -14.85
N SER A 81 10.86 9.98 -16.04
CA SER A 81 11.08 11.40 -16.25
C SER A 81 10.22 11.93 -17.39
N LYS A 82 9.59 13.08 -17.17
CA LYS A 82 8.81 13.75 -18.21
C LYS A 82 9.67 14.10 -19.44
N SER A 83 10.95 14.43 -19.22
CA SER A 83 11.87 14.76 -20.31
C SER A 83 12.30 13.54 -21.13
N LEU A 84 12.25 12.34 -20.57
CA LEU A 84 12.53 11.08 -21.27
C LEU A 84 11.29 10.50 -21.94
N GLY A 85 10.10 11.00 -21.62
CA GLY A 85 8.86 10.50 -22.17
C GLY A 85 8.47 9.09 -21.72
N ASN A 86 9.12 8.56 -20.68
CA ASN A 86 8.89 7.21 -20.15
C ASN A 86 7.94 7.19 -18.93
N VAL A 87 7.17 8.25 -18.75
CA VAL A 87 6.15 8.30 -17.69
C VAL A 87 4.95 7.45 -18.11
N ILE A 88 4.60 6.49 -17.26
CA ILE A 88 3.40 5.68 -17.46
C ILE A 88 2.21 6.42 -16.87
N ASP A 89 1.21 6.67 -17.73
CA ASP A 89 -0.10 7.12 -17.30
C ASP A 89 -0.89 5.90 -16.78
N PRO A 90 -1.33 5.90 -15.52
CA PRO A 90 -2.11 4.78 -14.99
C PRO A 90 -3.53 4.68 -15.57
N ILE A 91 -4.09 5.75 -16.11
CA ILE A 91 -5.49 5.76 -16.58
C ILE A 91 -5.75 4.74 -17.69
N PRO A 92 -4.97 4.68 -18.79
CA PRO A 92 -5.17 3.65 -19.82
C PRO A 92 -5.01 2.21 -19.30
N LEU A 93 -4.15 1.99 -18.28
CA LEU A 93 -4.02 0.67 -17.63
C LEU A 93 -5.27 0.34 -16.82
N ILE A 94 -5.80 1.31 -16.09
CA ILE A 94 -7.04 1.16 -15.32
C ILE A 94 -8.22 0.88 -16.26
N ASP A 95 -8.35 1.60 -17.35
CA ASP A 95 -9.42 1.41 -18.32
C ASP A 95 -9.36 0.03 -18.99
N THR A 96 -8.15 -0.51 -19.20
CA THR A 96 -7.96 -1.81 -19.89
C THR A 96 -8.04 -2.99 -18.92
N TYR A 97 -7.44 -2.89 -17.74
CA TYR A 97 -7.23 -4.03 -16.82
C TYR A 97 -7.98 -3.90 -15.50
N GLY A 98 -8.62 -2.76 -15.25
CA GLY A 98 -9.27 -2.45 -13.98
C GLY A 98 -8.29 -1.88 -12.92
N ALA A 99 -8.82 -1.02 -12.06
CA ALA A 99 -8.04 -0.36 -11.02
C ALA A 99 -7.45 -1.37 -10.00
N ASP A 100 -8.21 -2.40 -9.64
CA ASP A 100 -7.79 -3.39 -8.66
C ASP A 100 -6.62 -4.23 -9.14
N SER A 101 -6.56 -4.55 -10.44
CA SER A 101 -5.41 -5.25 -11.04
C SER A 101 -4.13 -4.43 -10.92
N LEU A 102 -4.19 -3.13 -11.20
CA LEU A 102 -3.04 -2.25 -11.06
C LEU A 102 -2.62 -2.10 -9.59
N ARG A 103 -3.57 -1.92 -8.68
CA ARG A 103 -3.31 -1.85 -7.24
C ARG A 103 -2.67 -3.13 -6.73
N TYR A 104 -3.23 -4.28 -7.11
CA TYR A 104 -2.68 -5.59 -6.77
C TYR A 104 -1.22 -5.72 -7.20
N TYR A 105 -0.92 -5.42 -8.46
CA TYR A 105 0.44 -5.48 -8.99
C TYR A 105 1.41 -4.61 -8.19
N LEU A 106 1.07 -3.34 -7.99
CA LEU A 106 1.93 -2.39 -7.29
C LEU A 106 2.23 -2.80 -5.85
N LEU A 107 1.25 -3.36 -5.17
CA LEU A 107 1.40 -3.78 -3.77
C LEU A 107 2.05 -5.16 -3.63
N SER A 108 1.83 -6.09 -4.57
CA SER A 108 2.34 -7.46 -4.49
C SER A 108 3.76 -7.62 -5.04
N GLU A 109 4.11 -6.87 -6.07
CA GLU A 109 5.40 -7.03 -6.77
C GLU A 109 6.49 -6.13 -6.19
N ILE A 110 6.13 -4.94 -5.74
CA ILE A 110 7.11 -3.96 -5.29
C ILE A 110 7.29 -4.07 -3.78
N THR A 111 8.49 -4.45 -3.36
CA THR A 111 8.86 -4.37 -1.95
C THR A 111 8.97 -2.91 -1.53
N LEU A 112 8.08 -2.48 -0.66
CA LEU A 112 8.05 -1.10 -0.19
C LEU A 112 9.39 -0.75 0.48
N GLY A 113 9.96 0.41 0.13
CA GLY A 113 11.31 0.80 0.55
C GLY A 113 12.39 0.58 -0.53
N ASN A 114 12.17 -0.35 -1.45
CA ASN A 114 13.04 -0.55 -2.62
C ASN A 114 12.47 0.14 -3.87
N ASP A 115 13.30 0.32 -4.88
CA ASP A 115 12.83 0.79 -6.18
C ASP A 115 12.05 -0.31 -6.89
N GLY A 116 10.89 0.02 -7.44
CA GLY A 116 10.04 -0.89 -8.18
C GLY A 116 10.18 -0.70 -9.68
N ASN A 117 10.45 -1.78 -10.41
CA ASN A 117 10.55 -1.72 -11.87
C ASN A 117 9.23 -2.19 -12.51
N PHE A 118 8.53 -1.26 -13.14
CA PHE A 118 7.33 -1.56 -13.88
C PHE A 118 7.66 -1.88 -15.34
N THR A 119 7.13 -3.00 -15.82
CA THR A 119 7.03 -3.29 -17.25
C THR A 119 5.64 -3.85 -17.57
N LEU A 120 5.08 -3.48 -18.72
CA LEU A 120 3.75 -3.99 -19.10
C LEU A 120 3.70 -5.52 -19.23
N PRO A 121 4.71 -6.20 -19.79
CA PRO A 121 4.73 -7.66 -19.82
C PRO A 121 4.70 -8.29 -18.43
N ASN A 122 5.49 -7.80 -17.47
CA ASN A 122 5.48 -8.31 -16.09
C ASN A 122 4.13 -8.07 -15.41
N PHE A 123 3.54 -6.90 -15.60
CA PHE A 123 2.20 -6.60 -15.09
C PHE A 123 1.17 -7.61 -15.59
N VAL A 124 1.09 -7.83 -16.90
CA VAL A 124 0.12 -8.77 -17.50
C VAL A 124 0.39 -10.23 -17.05
N THR A 125 1.66 -10.63 -17.01
CA THR A 125 2.05 -11.97 -16.54
C THR A 125 1.63 -12.18 -15.08
N LYS A 126 1.88 -11.21 -14.23
CA LYS A 126 1.56 -11.28 -12.79
C LYS A 126 0.06 -11.40 -12.54
N ILE A 127 -0.75 -10.56 -13.20
CA ILE A 127 -2.21 -10.60 -13.03
C ILE A 127 -2.76 -11.93 -13.52
N ASN A 128 -2.27 -12.43 -14.65
CA ASN A 128 -2.73 -13.72 -15.19
C ASN A 128 -2.33 -14.88 -14.27
N ALA A 129 -1.12 -14.88 -13.73
CA ALA A 129 -0.68 -15.93 -12.83
C ALA A 129 -1.47 -15.92 -11.52
N ASP A 130 -1.45 -14.81 -10.81
CA ASP A 130 -1.95 -14.76 -9.43
C ASP A 130 -3.48 -14.63 -9.37
N LEU A 131 -4.07 -13.74 -10.17
CA LEU A 131 -5.52 -13.48 -10.09
C LEU A 131 -6.33 -14.43 -10.95
N SER A 132 -5.88 -14.71 -12.18
CA SER A 132 -6.63 -15.57 -13.10
C SER A 132 -6.36 -17.05 -12.83
N ASN A 133 -5.09 -17.47 -12.80
CA ASN A 133 -4.76 -18.87 -12.66
C ASN A 133 -4.84 -19.37 -11.21
N ASP A 134 -4.31 -18.64 -10.24
CA ASP A 134 -4.35 -19.10 -8.85
C ASP A 134 -5.72 -18.85 -8.22
N LEU A 135 -6.08 -17.60 -7.98
CA LEU A 135 -7.33 -17.25 -7.30
C LEU A 135 -8.56 -17.64 -8.12
N GLY A 136 -8.56 -17.33 -9.42
CA GLY A 136 -9.69 -17.63 -10.31
C GLY A 136 -9.93 -19.11 -10.47
N ASN A 137 -8.88 -19.93 -10.60
CA ASN A 137 -9.01 -21.38 -10.66
C ASN A 137 -9.43 -22.00 -9.32
N LEU A 138 -8.92 -21.48 -8.19
CA LEU A 138 -9.38 -21.92 -6.87
C LEU A 138 -10.89 -21.75 -6.73
N LEU A 139 -11.40 -20.57 -7.02
CA LEU A 139 -12.83 -20.27 -6.94
C LEU A 139 -13.63 -21.14 -7.90
N ASN A 140 -13.22 -21.20 -9.18
CA ASN A 140 -13.95 -21.95 -10.20
C ASN A 140 -14.01 -23.46 -9.88
N ARG A 141 -12.89 -24.05 -9.44
CA ARG A 141 -12.85 -25.47 -9.07
C ARG A 141 -13.70 -25.74 -7.83
N THR A 142 -13.64 -24.89 -6.82
CA THR A 142 -14.45 -25.04 -5.61
C THR A 142 -15.94 -25.01 -5.93
N ILE A 143 -16.40 -24.03 -6.71
CA ILE A 143 -17.80 -23.93 -7.12
C ILE A 143 -18.22 -25.15 -7.96
N ALA A 144 -17.42 -25.55 -8.93
CA ALA A 144 -17.71 -26.71 -9.77
C ALA A 144 -17.84 -28.02 -8.94
N MET A 145 -17.02 -28.16 -7.90
CA MET A 145 -17.15 -29.32 -6.99
C MET A 145 -18.42 -29.24 -6.14
N ILE A 146 -18.77 -28.06 -5.62
CA ILE A 146 -20.02 -27.86 -4.87
C ILE A 146 -21.24 -28.17 -5.76
N GLU A 147 -21.24 -27.67 -6.98
CA GLU A 147 -22.32 -27.98 -7.94
C GLU A 147 -22.40 -29.46 -8.23
N LYS A 148 -21.28 -30.11 -8.53
CA LYS A 148 -21.22 -31.50 -8.93
C LYS A 148 -21.64 -32.46 -7.81
N TYR A 149 -21.19 -32.23 -6.60
CA TYR A 149 -21.34 -33.17 -5.49
C TYR A 149 -22.47 -32.81 -4.51
N HIS A 150 -22.85 -31.54 -4.46
CA HIS A 150 -23.85 -31.03 -3.51
C HIS A 150 -25.01 -30.27 -4.18
N GLY A 151 -25.11 -30.32 -5.53
CA GLY A 151 -26.20 -29.64 -6.26
C GLY A 151 -26.21 -28.11 -6.05
N GLY A 152 -25.06 -27.50 -5.82
CA GLY A 152 -24.95 -26.05 -5.58
C GLY A 152 -25.28 -25.59 -4.16
N VAL A 153 -25.55 -26.51 -3.23
CA VAL A 153 -25.95 -26.20 -1.85
C VAL A 153 -24.81 -26.50 -0.89
N ILE A 154 -24.38 -25.49 -0.13
CA ILE A 154 -23.43 -25.67 0.95
C ILE A 154 -24.20 -25.96 2.24
N THR A 155 -24.07 -27.17 2.78
CA THR A 155 -24.63 -27.56 4.05
C THR A 155 -23.60 -27.42 5.17
N LYS A 156 -24.07 -27.11 6.37
CA LYS A 156 -23.23 -27.13 7.56
C LYS A 156 -22.78 -28.56 7.82
N CYS A 157 -21.50 -28.76 7.95
CA CYS A 157 -20.88 -30.01 8.38
C CYS A 157 -20.45 -29.85 9.84
N ASP A 158 -20.90 -30.70 10.72
CA ASP A 158 -20.53 -30.71 12.13
C ASP A 158 -19.42 -31.75 12.42
N ASP A 159 -19.10 -32.58 11.45
CA ASP A 159 -18.06 -33.62 11.55
C ASP A 159 -16.80 -33.15 10.81
N MET A 160 -15.94 -32.40 11.52
CA MET A 160 -14.69 -31.87 11.02
C MET A 160 -13.54 -32.86 11.33
N ASP A 161 -12.80 -33.23 10.30
CA ASP A 161 -11.57 -34.01 10.47
C ASP A 161 -10.34 -33.11 10.79
N ASP A 162 -9.17 -33.71 10.88
CA ASP A 162 -7.93 -32.95 11.22
C ASP A 162 -7.55 -31.98 10.10
N LEU A 163 -7.80 -32.33 8.83
CA LEU A 163 -7.50 -31.47 7.68
C LEU A 163 -8.42 -30.23 7.68
N ASP A 164 -9.69 -30.40 7.99
CA ASP A 164 -10.63 -29.28 8.11
C ASP A 164 -10.22 -28.31 9.22
N ARG A 165 -9.78 -28.86 10.35
CA ARG A 165 -9.25 -28.06 11.48
C ARG A 165 -7.97 -27.32 11.12
N ASP A 166 -7.07 -27.97 10.38
CA ASP A 166 -5.81 -27.36 9.91
C ASP A 166 -6.09 -26.19 8.96
N VAL A 167 -6.99 -26.35 7.98
CA VAL A 167 -7.38 -25.29 7.05
C VAL A 167 -8.05 -24.13 7.79
N SER A 168 -8.94 -24.41 8.73
CA SER A 168 -9.58 -23.38 9.56
C SER A 168 -8.56 -22.59 10.41
N THR A 169 -7.63 -23.31 11.01
CA THR A 169 -6.54 -22.70 11.80
C THR A 169 -5.64 -21.86 10.94
N LEU A 170 -5.25 -22.35 9.76
CA LEU A 170 -4.45 -21.61 8.79
C LEU A 170 -5.17 -20.32 8.36
N ALA A 171 -6.45 -20.36 8.06
CA ALA A 171 -7.20 -19.17 7.67
C ALA A 171 -7.21 -18.08 8.76
N VAL A 172 -7.37 -18.48 10.01
CA VAL A 172 -7.30 -17.55 11.16
C VAL A 172 -5.89 -17.00 11.35
N GLN A 173 -4.86 -17.84 11.17
CA GLN A 173 -3.46 -17.40 11.29
C GLN A 173 -3.06 -16.46 10.15
N THR A 174 -3.49 -16.75 8.91
CA THR A 174 -3.28 -15.88 7.75
C THR A 174 -3.78 -14.45 8.00
N ALA A 175 -4.97 -14.30 8.60
CA ALA A 175 -5.48 -12.98 8.93
C ALA A 175 -4.57 -12.20 9.89
N LYS A 176 -4.01 -12.86 10.91
CA LYS A 176 -3.08 -12.26 11.87
C LYS A 176 -1.73 -11.91 11.22
N ASP A 177 -1.21 -12.81 10.39
CA ASP A 177 0.06 -12.61 9.71
C ASP A 177 -0.04 -11.49 8.67
N PHE A 178 -1.18 -11.39 7.97
CA PHE A 178 -1.50 -10.25 7.09
C PHE A 178 -1.49 -8.93 7.87
N GLU A 179 -2.21 -8.86 8.99
CA GLU A 179 -2.28 -7.65 9.82
C GLU A 179 -0.91 -7.24 10.34
N ALA A 180 -0.12 -8.19 10.85
CA ALA A 180 1.24 -7.95 11.32
C ALA A 180 2.17 -7.45 10.19
N ALA A 181 2.06 -8.00 8.98
CA ALA A 181 2.85 -7.56 7.84
C ALA A 181 2.44 -6.14 7.38
N MET A 182 1.14 -5.83 7.39
CA MET A 182 0.63 -4.48 7.08
C MET A 182 1.15 -3.43 8.07
N GLU A 183 1.12 -3.72 9.37
CA GLU A 183 1.64 -2.83 10.43
C GLU A 183 3.16 -2.56 10.27
N ASN A 184 3.90 -3.53 9.73
CA ASN A 184 5.32 -3.40 9.45
C ASN A 184 5.64 -2.79 8.07
N MET A 185 4.64 -2.39 7.30
CA MET A 185 4.79 -1.87 5.93
C MET A 185 5.37 -2.89 4.94
N GLU A 186 5.22 -4.18 5.22
CA GLU A 186 5.62 -5.31 4.36
C GLU A 186 4.47 -5.70 3.41
N LEU A 187 3.98 -4.74 2.59
CA LEU A 187 2.74 -4.89 1.82
C LEU A 187 2.78 -6.09 0.86
N ASN A 188 3.90 -6.29 0.19
CA ASN A 188 4.08 -7.42 -0.72
C ASN A 188 4.10 -8.78 0.00
N LYS A 189 4.55 -8.82 1.25
CA LYS A 189 4.49 -10.00 2.10
C LYS A 189 3.05 -10.24 2.58
N ALA A 190 2.36 -9.20 3.03
CA ALA A 190 0.96 -9.29 3.45
C ALA A 190 0.07 -9.91 2.37
N ILE A 191 0.24 -9.50 1.10
CA ILE A 191 -0.56 -10.05 -0.01
C ILE A 191 -0.21 -11.51 -0.32
N LYS A 192 1.00 -11.97 0.00
CA LYS A 192 1.45 -13.34 -0.27
C LYS A 192 1.23 -14.32 0.89
N THR A 193 0.78 -13.81 2.04
CA THR A 193 0.41 -14.61 3.20
C THR A 193 -0.86 -15.40 2.94
#